data_bf860beb4037f8a28cdc509a3a72a3a0
#
_entry.id   bf860beb4037f8a28cdc509a3a72a3a0
#
_cell.length_a   1.000
_cell.length_b   1.000
_cell.length_c   1.000
_cell.angle_alpha   90.00
_cell.angle_beta   90.00
_cell.angle_gamma   90.00
#
_symmetry.space_group_name_H-M   'P 1'
#
loop_
_entity.id
_entity.type
_entity.pdbx_description
1 polymer ?
#
loop_
_entity_poly.entity_id
_entity_poly.type
_entity_poly.pdbx_seq_one_letter_code
_entity_poly.pdbx_strand_id
1 'polypeptide(L)'
;MLNGTYISFKDDLDKNEINKELKNIKKAFNSIPIIKNAGIRDLSEYINQDIDKFQEQFQIVSITSISVIIFVCITFIISLLESIDKRKKEYGIHIMSGGKLSDIAVITYMEVLMIFTITFLFTISAVYYKYGHLLDVNTLSILFIIIILLSILSSIGPIVKIFKLNINELIKGDE
;
A
#
# COMPACT_ATOMS: atom_id res chain seq x y z
N MET A 1 28.27 -18.22 15.22
CA MET A 1 29.04 -17.86 14.04
C MET A 1 29.20 -19.10 13.18
N LEU A 2 28.58 -19.16 12.02
CA LEU A 2 28.75 -20.24 11.06
C LEU A 2 30.03 -19.95 10.28
N ASN A 3 31.12 -20.60 10.61
CA ASN A 3 32.32 -20.63 9.80
C ASN A 3 32.05 -21.59 8.62
N GLY A 4 31.50 -21.06 7.53
CA GLY A 4 31.27 -21.80 6.30
C GLY A 4 32.20 -21.30 5.20
N THR A 5 32.73 -22.22 4.42
CA THR A 5 33.45 -21.89 3.18
C THR A 5 32.44 -21.94 2.04
N TYR A 6 32.36 -20.89 1.25
CA TYR A 6 31.47 -20.82 0.08
C TYR A 6 32.27 -21.16 -1.18
N ILE A 7 31.70 -21.97 -2.05
CA ILE A 7 32.23 -22.30 -3.37
C ILE A 7 31.26 -21.67 -4.37
N SER A 8 31.75 -20.74 -5.18
CA SER A 8 30.98 -20.15 -6.26
C SER A 8 31.38 -20.82 -7.59
N PHE A 9 30.40 -21.22 -8.36
CA PHE A 9 30.59 -21.70 -9.72
C PHE A 9 30.48 -20.53 -10.70
N LYS A 10 31.18 -20.65 -11.82
CA LYS A 10 31.13 -19.66 -12.88
C LYS A 10 29.75 -19.70 -13.57
N ASP A 11 29.23 -18.55 -13.96
CA ASP A 11 27.85 -18.40 -14.51
C ASP A 11 27.58 -19.18 -15.80
N ASP A 12 28.63 -19.72 -16.47
CA ASP A 12 28.53 -20.44 -17.75
C ASP A 12 28.31 -21.96 -17.60
N LEU A 13 28.20 -22.50 -16.38
CA LEU A 13 28.08 -23.96 -16.17
C LEU A 13 26.60 -24.40 -16.22
N ASP A 14 26.34 -25.45 -17.00
CA ASP A 14 25.02 -26.08 -17.04
C ASP A 14 24.69 -26.77 -15.70
N LYS A 15 23.40 -26.78 -15.32
CA LYS A 15 22.91 -27.43 -14.08
C LYS A 15 23.39 -28.86 -13.91
N ASN A 16 23.54 -29.61 -15.01
CA ASN A 16 24.02 -30.99 -14.98
C ASN A 16 25.52 -31.07 -14.62
N GLU A 17 26.33 -30.13 -15.08
CA GLU A 17 27.75 -30.03 -14.76
C GLU A 17 27.94 -29.59 -13.30
N ILE A 18 27.17 -28.63 -12.82
CA ILE A 18 27.17 -28.21 -11.40
C ILE A 18 26.86 -29.39 -10.48
N ASN A 19 25.81 -30.18 -10.78
CA ASN A 19 25.44 -31.35 -10.01
C ASN A 19 26.54 -32.44 -10.02
N LYS A 20 27.25 -32.60 -11.12
CA LYS A 20 28.37 -33.55 -11.26
C LYS A 20 29.54 -33.11 -10.40
N GLU A 21 29.90 -31.83 -10.42
CA GLU A 21 30.98 -31.26 -9.62
C GLU A 21 30.64 -31.29 -8.13
N LEU A 22 29.40 -30.94 -7.74
CA LEU A 22 28.93 -31.07 -6.35
C LEU A 22 29.04 -32.53 -5.83
N LYS A 23 28.74 -33.50 -6.68
CA LYS A 23 28.89 -34.92 -6.33
C LYS A 23 30.35 -35.33 -6.12
N ASN A 24 31.24 -34.78 -6.95
CA ASN A 24 32.69 -35.02 -6.85
C ASN A 24 33.25 -34.36 -5.56
N ILE A 25 32.87 -33.14 -5.28
CA ILE A 25 33.24 -32.40 -4.07
C ILE A 25 32.73 -33.17 -2.82
N LYS A 26 31.48 -33.64 -2.84
CA LYS A 26 30.91 -34.41 -1.73
C LYS A 26 31.64 -35.72 -1.49
N LYS A 27 32.09 -36.38 -2.56
CA LYS A 27 32.93 -37.59 -2.46
C LYS A 27 34.29 -37.27 -1.84
N ALA A 28 34.93 -36.21 -2.28
CA ALA A 28 36.23 -35.76 -1.77
C ALA A 28 36.15 -35.36 -0.29
N PHE A 29 35.11 -34.66 0.12
CA PHE A 29 34.87 -34.33 1.55
C PHE A 29 34.62 -35.56 2.42
N ASN A 30 33.86 -36.53 1.94
CA ASN A 30 33.59 -37.75 2.69
C ASN A 30 34.81 -38.70 2.83
N SER A 31 35.83 -38.50 1.99
CA SER A 31 37.09 -39.25 2.08
C SER A 31 38.05 -38.75 3.16
N ILE A 32 37.78 -37.57 3.74
CA ILE A 32 38.59 -36.94 4.79
C ILE A 32 38.04 -37.32 6.16
N PRO A 33 38.74 -38.13 6.98
CA PRO A 33 38.20 -38.69 8.24
C PRO A 33 37.81 -37.64 9.29
N ILE A 34 38.38 -36.45 9.22
CA ILE A 34 38.17 -35.35 10.17
C ILE A 34 36.89 -34.58 9.91
N ILE A 35 36.27 -34.70 8.70
CA ILE A 35 35.14 -33.89 8.26
C ILE A 35 33.86 -34.75 8.15
N LYS A 36 33.66 -35.68 9.04
CA LYS A 36 32.50 -36.61 9.02
C LYS A 36 31.11 -35.92 9.13
N ASN A 37 31.05 -34.64 9.50
CA ASN A 37 29.79 -33.88 9.68
C ASN A 37 29.68 -32.64 8.80
N ALA A 38 30.49 -32.48 7.74
CA ALA A 38 30.33 -31.37 6.81
C ALA A 38 29.13 -31.64 5.89
N GLY A 39 28.03 -30.98 6.16
CA GLY A 39 26.88 -30.98 5.26
C GLY A 39 27.14 -29.99 4.13
N ILE A 40 27.27 -30.46 2.89
CA ILE A 40 27.21 -29.59 1.72
C ILE A 40 25.74 -29.30 1.49
N ARG A 41 25.36 -28.01 1.66
CA ARG A 41 24.01 -27.53 1.34
C ARG A 41 24.07 -26.77 0.03
N ASP A 42 23.12 -27.05 -0.83
CA ASP A 42 22.92 -26.24 -2.01
C ASP A 42 22.31 -24.89 -1.58
N LEU A 43 23.14 -23.85 -1.68
CA LEU A 43 22.73 -22.51 -1.28
C LEU A 43 21.66 -21.96 -2.24
N SER A 44 21.68 -22.40 -3.51
CA SER A 44 20.69 -21.96 -4.50
C SER A 44 19.28 -22.49 -4.18
N GLU A 45 19.17 -23.72 -3.70
CA GLU A 45 17.90 -24.30 -3.29
C GLU A 45 17.36 -23.57 -2.04
N TYR A 46 18.23 -23.24 -1.09
CA TYR A 46 17.87 -22.50 0.11
C TYR A 46 17.42 -21.06 -0.22
N ILE A 47 18.16 -20.37 -1.10
CA ILE A 47 17.81 -19.03 -1.55
C ILE A 47 16.47 -19.03 -2.29
N ASN A 48 16.24 -20.00 -3.18
CA ASN A 48 14.99 -20.12 -3.91
C ASN A 48 13.81 -20.36 -2.98
N GLN A 49 13.94 -21.21 -1.96
CA GLN A 49 12.91 -21.43 -0.95
C GLN A 49 12.59 -20.14 -0.16
N ASP A 50 13.60 -19.35 0.17
CA ASP A 50 13.40 -18.08 0.86
C ASP A 50 12.74 -17.02 -0.05
N ILE A 51 13.11 -17.00 -1.33
CA ILE A 51 12.47 -16.16 -2.34
C ILE A 51 11.00 -16.54 -2.51
N ASP A 52 10.69 -17.84 -2.63
CA ASP A 52 9.31 -18.32 -2.78
C ASP A 52 8.46 -17.96 -1.57
N LYS A 53 8.97 -18.15 -0.35
CA LYS A 53 8.28 -17.72 0.89
C LYS A 53 8.09 -16.21 0.94
N PHE A 54 9.09 -15.43 0.53
CA PHE A 54 8.98 -13.98 0.47
C PHE A 54 7.91 -13.54 -0.54
N GLN A 55 7.84 -14.17 -1.71
CA GLN A 55 6.81 -13.88 -2.71
C GLN A 55 5.41 -14.23 -2.20
N GLU A 56 5.24 -15.37 -1.54
CA GLU A 56 3.97 -15.76 -0.94
C GLU A 56 3.52 -14.76 0.14
N GLN A 57 4.42 -14.39 1.05
CA GLN A 57 4.14 -13.37 2.07
C GLN A 57 3.80 -12.01 1.46
N PHE A 58 4.53 -11.61 0.42
CA PHE A 58 4.28 -10.37 -0.29
C PHE A 58 2.89 -10.35 -0.96
N GLN A 59 2.48 -11.47 -1.58
CA GLN A 59 1.14 -11.59 -2.15
C GLN A 59 0.05 -11.46 -1.09
N ILE A 60 0.18 -12.17 0.05
CA ILE A 60 -0.80 -12.10 1.14
C ILE A 60 -0.91 -10.67 1.67
N VAL A 61 0.22 -10.01 1.94
CA VAL A 61 0.25 -8.63 2.43
C VAL A 61 -0.37 -7.68 1.41
N SER A 62 -0.08 -7.86 0.12
CA SER A 62 -0.63 -7.01 -0.95
C SER A 62 -2.15 -7.15 -1.06
N ILE A 63 -2.67 -8.36 -1.08
CA ILE A 63 -4.13 -8.62 -1.15
C ILE A 63 -4.82 -8.04 0.08
N THR A 64 -4.27 -8.28 1.27
CA THR A 64 -4.82 -7.73 2.52
C THR A 64 -4.83 -6.21 2.51
N SER A 65 -3.74 -5.58 2.06
CA SER A 65 -3.64 -4.12 1.98
C SER A 65 -4.67 -3.53 1.03
N ILE A 66 -4.86 -4.12 -0.15
CA ILE A 66 -5.87 -3.69 -1.12
C ILE A 66 -7.28 -3.80 -0.51
N SER A 67 -7.59 -4.90 0.16
CA SER A 67 -8.89 -5.12 0.82
C SER A 67 -9.16 -4.05 1.88
N VAL A 68 -8.16 -3.72 2.71
CA VAL A 68 -8.27 -2.68 3.74
C VAL A 68 -8.49 -1.31 3.10
N ILE A 69 -7.78 -0.97 2.03
CA ILE A 69 -7.94 0.30 1.31
C ILE A 69 -9.38 0.43 0.78
N ILE A 70 -9.91 -0.60 0.13
CA ILE A 70 -11.28 -0.60 -0.38
C ILE A 70 -12.28 -0.38 0.76
N PHE A 71 -12.13 -1.11 1.87
CA PHE A 71 -13.03 -0.97 3.03
C PHE A 71 -13.00 0.44 3.63
N VAL A 72 -11.80 1.02 3.79
CA VAL A 72 -11.63 2.39 4.29
C VAL A 72 -12.27 3.41 3.35
N CYS A 73 -12.09 3.26 2.03
CA CYS A 73 -12.71 4.15 1.05
C CYS A 73 -14.25 4.10 1.12
N ILE A 74 -14.84 2.90 1.21
CA ILE A 74 -16.30 2.76 1.34
C ILE A 74 -16.81 3.42 2.62
N THR A 75 -16.18 3.14 3.77
CA THR A 75 -16.56 3.72 5.06
C THR A 75 -16.44 5.25 5.04
N PHE A 76 -15.40 5.78 4.41
CA PHE A 76 -15.18 7.21 4.28
C PHE A 76 -16.26 7.87 3.42
N ILE A 77 -16.61 7.27 2.28
CA ILE A 77 -17.71 7.77 1.42
C ILE A 77 -19.02 7.80 2.20
N ILE A 78 -19.37 6.74 2.93
CA ILE A 78 -20.60 6.69 3.74
C ILE A 78 -20.60 7.81 4.78
N SER A 79 -19.48 8.03 5.48
CA SER A 79 -19.34 9.09 6.48
C SER A 79 -19.51 10.47 5.88
N LEU A 80 -18.99 10.71 4.67
CA LEU A 80 -19.18 11.97 3.96
C LEU A 80 -20.64 12.18 3.54
N LEU A 81 -21.31 11.12 3.06
CA LEU A 81 -22.72 11.20 2.69
C LEU A 81 -23.61 11.53 3.89
N GLU A 82 -23.30 10.96 5.05
CA GLU A 82 -24.01 11.27 6.31
C GLU A 82 -23.72 12.71 6.76
N SER A 83 -22.48 13.18 6.62
CA SER A 83 -22.12 14.57 6.93
C SER A 83 -22.90 15.59 6.08
N ILE A 84 -23.11 15.28 4.78
CA ILE A 84 -23.92 16.11 3.88
C ILE A 84 -25.37 16.16 4.37
N ASP A 85 -25.95 15.04 4.78
CA ASP A 85 -27.33 15.00 5.28
C ASP A 85 -27.49 15.83 6.55
N LYS A 86 -26.54 15.80 7.45
CA LYS A 86 -26.55 16.61 8.69
C LYS A 86 -26.44 18.12 8.41
N ARG A 87 -25.75 18.50 7.34
CA ARG A 87 -25.53 19.91 6.97
C ARG A 87 -26.52 20.48 5.96
N LYS A 88 -27.59 19.75 5.61
CA LYS A 88 -28.59 20.19 4.61
C LYS A 88 -29.14 21.59 4.91
N LYS A 89 -29.44 21.90 6.17
CA LYS A 89 -29.95 23.21 6.58
C LYS A 89 -28.95 24.34 6.33
N GLU A 90 -27.66 24.10 6.64
CA GLU A 90 -26.59 25.07 6.37
C GLU A 90 -26.44 25.35 4.88
N TYR A 91 -26.51 24.29 4.06
CA TYR A 91 -26.48 24.40 2.60
C TYR A 91 -27.71 25.16 2.07
N GLY A 92 -28.88 24.93 2.63
CA GLY A 92 -30.10 25.68 2.30
C GLY A 92 -29.95 27.17 2.58
N ILE A 93 -29.41 27.55 3.74
CA ILE A 93 -29.14 28.97 4.10
C ILE A 93 -28.12 29.57 3.13
N HIS A 94 -27.06 28.84 2.78
CA HIS A 94 -26.05 29.33 1.84
C HIS A 94 -26.62 29.59 0.46
N ILE A 95 -27.50 28.72 -0.05
CA ILE A 95 -28.17 28.89 -1.34
C ILE A 95 -29.16 30.07 -1.29
N MET A 96 -29.94 30.21 -0.21
CA MET A 96 -30.86 31.36 -0.03
C MET A 96 -30.12 32.68 0.02
N SER A 97 -28.88 32.70 0.50
CA SER A 97 -28.01 33.89 0.49
C SER A 97 -27.35 34.17 -0.87
N GLY A 98 -27.71 33.41 -1.92
CA GLY A 98 -27.18 33.62 -3.29
C GLY A 98 -25.97 32.71 -3.63
N GLY A 99 -25.59 31.78 -2.76
CA GLY A 99 -24.54 30.79 -3.04
C GLY A 99 -25.02 29.76 -4.07
N LYS A 100 -24.05 29.12 -4.74
CA LYS A 100 -24.33 28.09 -5.74
C LYS A 100 -24.04 26.69 -5.18
N LEU A 101 -24.69 25.65 -5.70
CA LEU A 101 -24.39 24.25 -5.37
C LEU A 101 -22.92 23.88 -5.68
N SER A 102 -22.33 24.51 -6.71
CA SER A 102 -20.90 24.35 -7.02
C SER A 102 -20.00 24.82 -5.89
N ASP A 103 -20.37 25.86 -5.17
CA ASP A 103 -19.55 26.39 -4.07
C ASP A 103 -19.53 25.40 -2.90
N ILE A 104 -20.68 24.79 -2.60
CA ILE A 104 -20.80 23.74 -1.60
C ILE A 104 -19.99 22.51 -2.01
N ALA A 105 -20.02 22.11 -3.29
CA ALA A 105 -19.25 20.99 -3.80
C ALA A 105 -17.73 21.24 -3.66
N VAL A 106 -17.28 22.46 -3.97
CA VAL A 106 -15.87 22.85 -3.80
C VAL A 106 -15.46 22.83 -2.32
N ILE A 107 -16.28 23.38 -1.44
CA ILE A 107 -16.00 23.35 0.02
C ILE A 107 -15.87 21.90 0.50
N THR A 108 -16.80 21.03 0.12
CA THR A 108 -16.76 19.61 0.49
C THR A 108 -15.51 18.91 -0.06
N TYR A 109 -15.13 19.21 -1.30
CA TYR A 109 -13.89 18.68 -1.88
C TYR A 109 -12.66 19.15 -1.11
N MET A 110 -12.60 20.43 -0.74
CA MET A 110 -11.49 20.99 0.04
C MET A 110 -11.39 20.36 1.44
N GLU A 111 -12.53 20.09 2.10
CA GLU A 111 -12.55 19.35 3.37
C GLU A 111 -11.93 17.95 3.22
N VAL A 112 -12.32 17.21 2.18
CA VAL A 112 -11.76 15.90 1.88
C VAL A 112 -10.25 15.98 1.62
N LEU A 113 -9.83 16.90 0.77
CA LEU A 113 -8.43 17.10 0.42
C LEU A 113 -7.58 17.45 1.66
N MET A 114 -8.11 18.30 2.55
CA MET A 114 -7.44 18.65 3.80
C MET A 114 -7.25 17.41 4.70
N ILE A 115 -8.27 16.57 4.86
CA ILE A 115 -8.17 15.34 5.66
C ILE A 115 -7.10 14.42 5.09
N PHE A 116 -7.10 14.19 3.79
CA PHE A 116 -6.09 13.34 3.13
C PHE A 116 -4.67 13.91 3.27
N THR A 117 -4.52 15.24 3.15
CA THR A 117 -3.22 15.91 3.30
C THR A 117 -2.67 15.77 4.72
N ILE A 118 -3.51 16.00 5.74
CA ILE A 118 -3.12 15.86 7.14
C ILE A 118 -2.72 14.40 7.41
N THR A 119 -3.53 13.44 6.98
CA THR A 119 -3.23 12.01 7.14
C THR A 119 -1.92 11.64 6.47
N PHE A 120 -1.65 12.17 5.27
CA PHE A 120 -0.39 11.95 4.56
C PHE A 120 0.81 12.47 5.34
N LEU A 121 0.74 13.69 5.87
CA LEU A 121 1.82 14.27 6.68
C LEU A 121 2.12 13.43 7.93
N PHE A 122 1.06 12.97 8.62
CA PHE A 122 1.23 12.08 9.77
C PHE A 122 1.88 10.74 9.38
N THR A 123 1.42 10.15 8.28
CA THR A 123 1.96 8.88 7.79
C THR A 123 3.44 9.00 7.41
N ILE A 124 3.81 10.06 6.66
CA ILE A 124 5.21 10.31 6.31
C ILE A 124 6.06 10.51 7.56
N SER A 125 5.58 11.30 8.53
CA SER A 125 6.32 11.54 9.76
C SER A 125 6.59 10.25 10.52
N ALA A 126 5.59 9.36 10.64
CA ALA A 126 5.73 8.07 11.30
C ALA A 126 6.69 7.13 10.56
N VAL A 127 6.59 7.06 9.23
CA VAL A 127 7.45 6.23 8.40
C VAL A 127 8.89 6.77 8.40
N TYR A 128 9.05 8.09 8.32
CA TYR A 128 10.38 8.73 8.38
C TYR A 128 11.07 8.45 9.72
N TYR A 129 10.35 8.53 10.82
CA TYR A 129 10.90 8.23 12.14
C TYR A 129 11.45 6.80 12.24
N LYS A 130 10.75 5.82 11.62
CA LYS A 130 11.13 4.41 11.71
C LYS A 130 12.07 3.95 10.59
N TYR A 131 11.92 4.48 9.38
CA TYR A 131 12.56 4.00 8.16
C TYR A 131 13.16 5.12 7.29
N GLY A 132 13.55 6.24 7.90
CA GLY A 132 13.96 7.45 7.18
C GLY A 132 15.04 7.25 6.10
N HIS A 133 15.93 6.26 6.29
CA HIS A 133 16.98 5.92 5.34
C HIS A 133 16.48 5.15 4.08
N LEU A 134 15.22 4.66 4.10
CA LEU A 134 14.61 3.92 2.98
C LEU A 134 13.64 4.78 2.15
N LEU A 135 13.36 6.02 2.60
CA LEU A 135 12.46 6.92 1.89
C LEU A 135 13.20 7.66 0.77
N ASP A 136 12.98 7.21 -0.45
CA ASP A 136 13.42 7.92 -1.64
C ASP A 136 12.37 8.94 -2.09
N VAL A 137 12.82 10.06 -2.68
CA VAL A 137 11.97 11.14 -3.20
C VAL A 137 10.97 10.61 -4.24
N ASN A 138 11.39 9.65 -5.06
CA ASN A 138 10.52 9.02 -6.05
C ASN A 138 9.34 8.29 -5.38
N THR A 139 9.60 7.53 -4.32
CA THR A 139 8.58 6.82 -3.54
C THR A 139 7.58 7.80 -2.92
N LEU A 140 8.06 8.91 -2.35
CA LEU A 140 7.21 9.96 -1.78
C LEU A 140 6.32 10.61 -2.84
N SER A 141 6.86 10.89 -4.02
CA SER A 141 6.11 11.47 -5.14
C SER A 141 4.99 10.54 -5.62
N ILE A 142 5.27 9.25 -5.76
CA ILE A 142 4.27 8.24 -6.15
C ILE A 142 3.15 8.15 -5.10
N LEU A 143 3.50 8.11 -3.81
CA LEU A 143 2.52 8.07 -2.73
C LEU A 143 1.64 9.32 -2.73
N PHE A 144 2.21 10.50 -2.98
CA PHE A 144 1.45 11.75 -3.06
C PHE A 144 0.44 11.74 -4.22
N ILE A 145 0.85 11.26 -5.40
CA ILE A 145 -0.04 11.11 -6.56
C ILE A 145 -1.19 10.15 -6.25
N ILE A 146 -0.90 9.00 -5.61
CA ILE A 146 -1.92 8.01 -5.22
C ILE A 146 -2.94 8.65 -4.28
N ILE A 147 -2.50 9.44 -3.30
CA ILE A 147 -3.39 10.11 -2.35
C ILE A 147 -4.30 11.14 -3.03
N ILE A 148 -3.78 11.92 -3.97
CA ILE A 148 -4.59 12.84 -4.76
C ILE A 148 -5.65 12.08 -5.55
N LEU A 149 -5.28 10.99 -6.21
CA LEU A 149 -6.23 10.14 -6.95
C LEU A 149 -7.32 9.56 -6.03
N LEU A 150 -6.95 9.08 -4.84
CA LEU A 150 -7.90 8.57 -3.86
C LEU A 150 -8.83 9.67 -3.35
N SER A 151 -8.35 10.89 -3.12
CA SER A 151 -9.18 12.02 -2.67
C SER A 151 -10.22 12.40 -3.71
N ILE A 152 -9.83 12.43 -4.99
CA ILE A 152 -10.76 12.69 -6.10
C ILE A 152 -11.82 11.59 -6.16
N LEU A 153 -11.40 10.32 -6.15
CA LEU A 153 -12.30 9.18 -6.26
C LEU A 153 -13.33 9.15 -5.10
N SER A 154 -12.87 9.41 -3.88
CA SER A 154 -13.72 9.44 -2.68
C SER A 154 -14.70 10.61 -2.68
N SER A 155 -14.40 11.70 -3.38
CA SER A 155 -15.24 12.89 -3.45
C SER A 155 -16.38 12.78 -4.48
N ILE A 156 -16.30 11.86 -5.43
CA ILE A 156 -17.31 11.72 -6.50
C ILE A 156 -18.71 11.47 -5.93
N GLY A 157 -18.85 10.53 -5.01
CA GLY A 157 -20.13 10.19 -4.39
C GLY A 157 -20.78 11.39 -3.68
N PRO A 158 -20.09 12.04 -2.73
CA PRO A 158 -20.56 13.26 -2.08
C PRO A 158 -20.94 14.38 -3.03
N ILE A 159 -20.10 14.67 -4.01
CA ILE A 159 -20.33 15.74 -4.99
C ILE A 159 -21.59 15.46 -5.82
N VAL A 160 -21.75 14.23 -6.32
CA VAL A 160 -22.97 13.83 -7.06
C VAL A 160 -24.21 13.98 -6.20
N LYS A 161 -24.12 13.65 -4.90
CA LYS A 161 -25.24 13.84 -3.97
C LYS A 161 -25.60 15.31 -3.80
N ILE A 162 -24.61 16.21 -3.65
CA ILE A 162 -24.84 17.65 -3.53
C ILE A 162 -25.58 18.20 -4.76
N PHE A 163 -25.17 17.81 -5.97
CA PHE A 163 -25.85 18.27 -7.19
C PHE A 163 -27.26 17.69 -7.38
N LYS A 164 -27.58 16.59 -6.68
CA LYS A 164 -28.93 16.01 -6.68
C LYS A 164 -29.84 16.57 -5.58
N LEU A 165 -29.33 17.41 -4.68
CA LEU A 165 -30.15 18.01 -3.63
C LEU A 165 -31.21 18.94 -4.25
N ASN A 166 -32.45 18.71 -3.87
CA ASN A 166 -33.57 19.51 -4.31
C ASN A 166 -33.70 20.75 -3.41
N ILE A 167 -33.66 21.95 -3.97
CA ILE A 167 -33.73 23.19 -3.20
C ILE A 167 -34.95 23.23 -2.28
N ASN A 168 -36.08 22.64 -2.71
CA ASN A 168 -37.32 22.55 -1.92
C ASN A 168 -37.16 21.66 -0.67
N GLU A 169 -36.34 20.60 -0.73
CA GLU A 169 -36.03 19.72 0.43
C GLU A 169 -35.08 20.41 1.40
N LEU A 170 -34.17 21.25 0.86
CA LEU A 170 -33.22 22.02 1.68
C LEU A 170 -33.92 23.08 2.54
N ILE A 171 -35.04 23.66 2.03
CA ILE A 171 -35.79 24.74 2.69
C ILE A 171 -36.80 24.17 3.71
N LYS A 172 -37.46 23.04 3.39
CA LYS A 172 -38.48 22.44 4.29
C LYS A 172 -37.92 21.83 5.56
N GLY A 173 -36.65 21.39 5.56
CA GLY A 173 -36.10 20.56 6.64
C GLY A 173 -36.92 19.26 6.78
N ASP A 174 -36.27 18.19 7.17
CA ASP A 174 -37.02 16.98 7.54
C ASP A 174 -37.90 17.31 8.75
N GLU A 175 -39.25 17.42 8.53
CA GLU A 175 -40.26 17.30 9.59
C GLU A 175 -40.37 15.85 10.03
#